data_e10a664e0f9f291ec13a45c66d47dace
#
_entry.id   e10a664e0f9f291ec13a45c66d47dace
#
_cell.length_a   1.000
_cell.length_b   1.000
_cell.length_c   1.000
_cell.angle_alpha   90.00
_cell.angle_beta   90.00
_cell.angle_gamma   90.00
#
_symmetry.space_group_name_H-M   'P 1'
#
loop_
_entity.id
_entity.type
_entity.pdbx_description
1 polymer ?
#
loop_
_entity_poly.entity_id
_entity_poly.type
_entity_poly.pdbx_seq_one_letter_code
_entity_poly.pdbx_strand_id
1 'polypeptide(L)'
;GLMGWDLWEGLSKKGQPYRGEVSGYFTRQALAELKSPETRKVVDALKERKPEDFEDIYLKGAAHELCQRYDRAVQVPEDLQVEVRNYTGQAQMVWRDALDKNSFEFYKPTIKGLFELKKRVAEAIDPNRPAFDVLCGTVDEGIDTQRVQQLFAGLKKGIVEIMEQIAPQHE
;
A
#
# COMPACT_ATOMS: atom_id res chain seq x y z
N GLY A 1 2.39 6.71 -11.26
CA GLY A 1 2.41 6.96 -12.69
C GLY A 1 1.36 8.00 -13.12
N LEU A 2 1.26 8.28 -14.43
CA LEU A 2 0.38 9.31 -15.01
C LEU A 2 -1.10 9.20 -14.58
N MET A 3 -1.63 7.98 -14.47
CA MET A 3 -3.02 7.75 -14.03
C MET A 3 -3.26 8.17 -12.58
N GLY A 4 -2.26 8.03 -11.69
CA GLY A 4 -2.38 8.51 -10.33
C GLY A 4 -2.36 10.03 -10.25
N TRP A 5 -1.48 10.67 -11.01
CA TRP A 5 -1.41 12.13 -11.12
C TRP A 5 -2.72 12.73 -11.64
N ASP A 6 -3.28 12.14 -12.69
CA ASP A 6 -4.55 12.56 -13.31
C ASP A 6 -5.74 12.48 -12.31
N LEU A 7 -5.77 11.46 -11.44
CA LEU A 7 -6.76 11.35 -10.37
C LEU A 7 -6.68 12.49 -9.35
N TRP A 8 -5.47 13.02 -9.10
CA TRP A 8 -5.26 14.08 -8.12
C TRP A 8 -5.52 15.48 -8.68
N GLU A 9 -5.12 15.73 -9.93
CA GLU A 9 -4.98 17.10 -10.44
C GLU A 9 -6.06 17.52 -11.45
N GLY A 10 -6.68 16.63 -12.19
CA GLY A 10 -7.46 17.08 -13.34
C GLY A 10 -8.76 16.36 -13.68
N LEU A 11 -9.05 15.22 -13.03
CA LEU A 11 -10.17 14.41 -13.46
C LEU A 11 -11.51 14.97 -12.96
N SER A 12 -12.41 15.30 -13.89
CA SER A 12 -13.77 15.72 -13.57
C SER A 12 -14.54 14.63 -12.81
N LYS A 13 -15.48 15.01 -11.93
CA LYS A 13 -16.33 14.05 -11.19
C LYS A 13 -17.04 13.05 -12.12
N LYS A 14 -17.42 13.46 -13.34
CA LYS A 14 -18.06 12.58 -14.35
C LYS A 14 -17.10 11.56 -14.97
N GLY A 15 -15.81 11.86 -15.07
CA GLY A 15 -14.81 10.96 -15.66
C GLY A 15 -14.27 9.90 -14.68
N GLN A 16 -14.51 10.07 -13.38
CA GLN A 16 -13.93 9.22 -12.35
C GLN A 16 -14.37 7.74 -12.42
N PRO A 17 -15.65 7.38 -12.62
CA PRO A 17 -16.06 5.99 -12.75
C PRO A 17 -15.34 5.28 -13.91
N TYR A 18 -15.27 5.94 -15.09
CA TYR A 18 -14.55 5.41 -16.25
C TYR A 18 -13.07 5.19 -15.95
N ARG A 19 -12.43 6.10 -15.21
CA ARG A 19 -11.03 5.94 -14.81
C ARG A 19 -10.83 4.74 -13.87
N GLY A 20 -11.81 4.43 -13.02
CA GLY A 20 -11.82 3.22 -12.20
C GLY A 20 -11.76 1.95 -13.04
N GLU A 21 -12.60 1.85 -14.08
CA GLU A 21 -12.63 0.72 -15.02
C GLU A 21 -11.31 0.57 -15.77
N VAL A 22 -10.76 1.66 -16.29
CA VAL A 22 -9.45 1.68 -16.97
C VAL A 22 -8.33 1.25 -16.02
N SER A 23 -8.34 1.74 -14.78
CA SER A 23 -7.38 1.34 -13.76
C SER A 23 -7.47 -0.15 -13.43
N GLY A 24 -8.69 -0.69 -13.31
CA GLY A 24 -8.94 -2.11 -13.11
C GLY A 24 -8.42 -2.96 -14.27
N TYR A 25 -8.63 -2.53 -15.51
CA TYR A 25 -8.10 -3.20 -16.70
C TYR A 25 -6.56 -3.29 -16.66
N PHE A 26 -5.86 -2.17 -16.45
CA PHE A 26 -4.41 -2.17 -16.39
C PHE A 26 -3.86 -2.94 -15.18
N THR A 27 -4.59 -2.97 -14.07
CA THR A 27 -4.21 -3.79 -12.91
C THR A 27 -4.24 -5.28 -13.28
N ARG A 28 -5.29 -5.76 -13.96
CA ARG A 28 -5.36 -7.14 -14.44
C ARG A 28 -4.23 -7.47 -15.43
N GLN A 29 -3.95 -6.58 -16.39
CA GLN A 29 -2.85 -6.79 -17.34
C GLN A 29 -1.50 -6.88 -16.64
N ALA A 30 -1.23 -5.98 -15.70
CA ALA A 30 0.01 -6.01 -14.92
C ALA A 30 0.15 -7.26 -14.06
N LEU A 31 -0.96 -7.75 -13.47
CA LEU A 31 -0.97 -8.99 -12.70
C LEU A 31 -0.78 -10.22 -13.60
N ALA A 32 -1.38 -10.24 -14.79
CA ALA A 32 -1.19 -11.32 -15.75
C ALA A 32 0.27 -11.42 -16.20
N GLU A 33 0.91 -10.29 -16.50
CA GLU A 33 2.34 -10.24 -16.85
C GLU A 33 3.22 -10.67 -15.67
N LEU A 34 2.96 -10.14 -14.48
CA LEU A 34 3.72 -10.50 -13.29
C LEU A 34 3.60 -11.99 -12.94
N LYS A 35 2.44 -12.62 -13.17
CA LYS A 35 2.19 -14.04 -12.91
C LYS A 35 2.49 -14.94 -14.12
N SER A 36 3.06 -14.39 -15.20
CA SER A 36 3.37 -15.16 -16.41
C SER A 36 4.37 -16.29 -16.12
N PRO A 37 4.36 -17.37 -16.92
CA PRO A 37 5.34 -18.45 -16.79
C PRO A 37 6.79 -17.96 -16.96
N GLU A 38 6.99 -16.93 -17.78
CA GLU A 38 8.27 -16.28 -18.04
C GLU A 38 8.78 -15.56 -16.79
N THR A 39 7.93 -14.72 -16.18
CA THR A 39 8.26 -14.03 -14.93
C THR A 39 8.50 -15.02 -13.80
N ARG A 40 7.70 -16.08 -13.69
CA ARG A 40 7.90 -17.15 -12.70
C ARG A 40 9.28 -17.78 -12.82
N LYS A 41 9.71 -18.15 -14.03
CA LYS A 41 11.04 -18.74 -14.25
C LYS A 41 12.16 -17.81 -13.77
N VAL A 42 12.02 -16.51 -14.05
CA VAL A 42 13.01 -15.51 -13.58
C VAL A 42 13.01 -15.42 -12.06
N VAL A 43 11.84 -15.37 -11.43
CA VAL A 43 11.72 -15.29 -9.96
C VAL A 43 12.30 -16.55 -9.30
N ASP A 44 11.98 -17.75 -9.81
CA ASP A 44 12.51 -19.01 -9.29
C ASP A 44 14.04 -19.01 -9.37
N ALA A 45 14.64 -18.61 -10.51
CA ALA A 45 16.08 -18.49 -10.66
C ALA A 45 16.72 -17.43 -9.73
N LEU A 46 16.02 -16.30 -9.47
CA LEU A 46 16.51 -15.27 -8.56
C LEU A 46 16.48 -15.74 -7.09
N LYS A 47 15.48 -16.54 -6.71
CA LYS A 47 15.37 -17.09 -5.35
C LYS A 47 16.43 -18.14 -5.02
N GLU A 48 17.00 -18.78 -6.03
CA GLU A 48 18.13 -19.71 -5.86
C GLU A 48 19.48 -18.99 -5.67
N ARG A 49 19.57 -17.70 -6.04
CA ARG A 49 20.79 -16.90 -5.88
C ARG A 49 20.99 -16.45 -4.45
N LYS A 50 22.25 -16.48 -4.03
CA LYS A 50 22.66 -15.92 -2.74
C LYS A 50 22.94 -14.42 -2.86
N PRO A 51 22.85 -13.66 -1.74
CA PRO A 51 23.15 -12.23 -1.75
C PRO A 51 24.54 -11.86 -2.31
N GLU A 52 25.52 -12.74 -2.14
CA GLU A 52 26.89 -12.59 -2.64
C GLU A 52 27.05 -12.82 -4.15
N ASP A 53 26.04 -13.42 -4.82
CA ASP A 53 26.07 -13.67 -6.26
C ASP A 53 25.75 -12.40 -7.09
N PHE A 54 25.40 -11.31 -6.41
CA PHE A 54 25.10 -10.04 -7.06
C PHE A 54 26.28 -9.08 -6.92
N GLU A 55 26.90 -8.73 -8.05
CA GLU A 55 28.00 -7.76 -8.11
C GLU A 55 27.54 -6.33 -7.84
N ASP A 56 26.27 -6.03 -8.19
CA ASP A 56 25.66 -4.71 -8.07
C ASP A 56 24.53 -4.70 -7.01
N ILE A 57 24.64 -3.76 -6.07
CA ILE A 57 23.65 -3.58 -5.01
C ILE A 57 22.26 -3.20 -5.56
N TYR A 58 22.20 -2.47 -6.69
CA TYR A 58 20.93 -2.12 -7.32
C TYR A 58 20.25 -3.33 -7.95
N LEU A 59 21.03 -4.21 -8.59
CA LEU A 59 20.51 -5.47 -9.14
C LEU A 59 20.02 -6.39 -8.01
N LYS A 60 20.73 -6.46 -6.90
CA LYS A 60 20.29 -7.20 -5.70
C LYS A 60 18.97 -6.66 -5.18
N GLY A 61 18.84 -5.34 -5.02
CA GLY A 61 17.61 -4.70 -4.57
C GLY A 61 16.44 -4.92 -5.53
N ALA A 62 16.67 -4.79 -6.84
CA ALA A 62 15.65 -5.03 -7.87
C ALA A 62 15.19 -6.49 -7.90
N ALA A 63 16.10 -7.45 -7.75
CA ALA A 63 15.78 -8.88 -7.68
C ALA A 63 14.92 -9.19 -6.44
N HIS A 64 15.31 -8.66 -5.29
CA HIS A 64 14.56 -8.80 -4.05
C HIS A 64 13.12 -8.24 -4.17
N GLU A 65 13.01 -7.00 -4.68
CA GLU A 65 11.70 -6.35 -4.88
C GLU A 65 10.83 -7.11 -5.88
N LEU A 66 11.39 -7.64 -6.97
CA LEU A 66 10.65 -8.46 -7.94
C LEU A 66 10.11 -9.73 -7.28
N CYS A 67 10.93 -10.43 -6.52
CA CYS A 67 10.51 -11.64 -5.79
C CYS A 67 9.38 -11.34 -4.82
N GLN A 68 9.49 -10.28 -4.03
CA GLN A 68 8.44 -9.87 -3.09
C GLN A 68 7.12 -9.48 -3.79
N ARG A 69 7.20 -8.73 -4.89
CA ARG A 69 6.01 -8.36 -5.68
C ARG A 69 5.32 -9.58 -6.27
N TYR A 70 6.11 -10.52 -6.79
CA TYR A 70 5.59 -11.77 -7.32
C TYR A 70 4.87 -12.57 -6.24
N ASP A 71 5.50 -12.78 -5.08
CA ASP A 71 4.92 -13.56 -3.99
C ASP A 71 3.60 -12.94 -3.52
N ARG A 72 3.55 -11.63 -3.31
CA ARG A 72 2.31 -10.91 -2.96
C ARG A 72 1.23 -11.03 -4.05
N ALA A 73 1.63 -10.96 -5.33
CA ALA A 73 0.68 -11.09 -6.44
C ALA A 73 0.08 -12.49 -6.52
N VAL A 74 0.84 -13.54 -6.15
CA VAL A 74 0.36 -14.92 -6.12
C VAL A 74 -0.50 -15.20 -4.89
N GLN A 75 -0.11 -14.68 -3.72
CA GLN A 75 -0.82 -14.90 -2.46
C GLN A 75 -2.19 -14.21 -2.42
N VAL A 76 -2.31 -13.00 -2.95
CA VAL A 76 -3.56 -12.25 -2.90
C VAL A 76 -4.41 -12.59 -4.14
N PRO A 77 -5.69 -13.03 -3.99
CA PRO A 77 -6.58 -13.28 -5.11
C PRO A 77 -6.73 -12.04 -6.01
N GLU A 78 -6.78 -12.26 -7.33
CA GLU A 78 -6.86 -11.16 -8.30
C GLU A 78 -8.09 -10.29 -8.09
N ASP A 79 -9.25 -10.91 -7.88
CA ASP A 79 -10.50 -10.19 -7.64
C ASP A 79 -10.41 -9.27 -6.43
N LEU A 80 -9.73 -9.73 -5.35
CA LEU A 80 -9.50 -8.91 -4.17
C LEU A 80 -8.57 -7.72 -4.47
N GLN A 81 -7.52 -7.92 -5.28
CA GLN A 81 -6.63 -6.84 -5.69
C GLN A 81 -7.37 -5.78 -6.51
N VAL A 82 -8.23 -6.21 -7.44
CA VAL A 82 -9.07 -5.33 -8.25
C VAL A 82 -10.11 -4.62 -7.37
N GLU A 83 -10.77 -5.33 -6.45
CA GLU A 83 -11.72 -4.77 -5.50
C GLU A 83 -11.08 -3.66 -4.64
N VAL A 84 -9.92 -3.92 -4.06
CA VAL A 84 -9.15 -2.93 -3.27
C VAL A 84 -8.82 -1.71 -4.11
N ARG A 85 -8.38 -1.89 -5.36
CA ARG A 85 -8.02 -0.79 -6.26
C ARG A 85 -9.22 0.09 -6.57
N ASN A 86 -10.33 -0.52 -6.94
CA ASN A 86 -11.57 0.19 -7.28
C ASN A 86 -12.14 0.92 -6.05
N TYR A 87 -12.20 0.24 -4.91
CA TYR A 87 -12.72 0.82 -3.68
C TYR A 87 -11.85 1.99 -3.20
N THR A 88 -10.53 1.88 -3.29
CA THR A 88 -9.61 2.97 -2.93
C THR A 88 -9.85 4.21 -3.79
N GLY A 89 -10.06 4.04 -5.09
CA GLY A 89 -10.40 5.15 -5.99
C GLY A 89 -11.72 5.84 -5.60
N GLN A 90 -12.76 5.05 -5.30
CA GLN A 90 -14.06 5.58 -4.83
C GLN A 90 -13.93 6.26 -3.47
N ALA A 91 -13.16 5.68 -2.55
CA ALA A 91 -12.94 6.23 -1.22
C ALA A 91 -12.28 7.61 -1.24
N GLN A 92 -11.39 7.88 -2.19
CA GLN A 92 -10.81 9.22 -2.39
C GLN A 92 -11.85 10.26 -2.77
N MET A 93 -12.83 9.89 -3.58
CA MET A 93 -13.92 10.80 -3.97
C MET A 93 -14.81 11.13 -2.77
N VAL A 94 -15.22 10.10 -2.02
CA VAL A 94 -16.04 10.27 -0.82
C VAL A 94 -15.30 11.10 0.24
N TRP A 95 -13.97 10.91 0.34
CA TRP A 95 -13.13 11.71 1.22
C TRP A 95 -13.13 13.21 0.86
N ARG A 96 -13.00 13.55 -0.43
CA ARG A 96 -13.09 14.95 -0.90
C ARG A 96 -14.47 15.55 -0.59
N ASP A 97 -15.55 14.82 -0.88
CA ASP A 97 -16.91 15.28 -0.58
C ASP A 97 -17.11 15.43 0.95
N ALA A 98 -16.47 14.59 1.76
CA ALA A 98 -16.52 14.71 3.22
C ALA A 98 -15.77 15.95 3.74
N LEU A 99 -14.64 16.31 3.12
CA LEU A 99 -13.92 17.55 3.41
C LEU A 99 -14.78 18.77 3.06
N ASP A 100 -15.38 18.80 1.87
CA ASP A 100 -16.28 19.88 1.44
C ASP A 100 -17.47 20.08 2.41
N LYS A 101 -17.97 18.97 2.96
CA LYS A 101 -19.06 18.95 3.94
C LYS A 101 -18.60 19.15 5.40
N ASN A 102 -17.29 19.17 5.64
CA ASN A 102 -16.70 19.14 6.97
C ASN A 102 -17.30 18.04 7.87
N SER A 103 -17.48 16.82 7.33
CA SER A 103 -18.22 15.75 8.00
C SER A 103 -17.46 14.43 7.96
N PHE A 104 -16.88 14.03 9.10
CA PHE A 104 -16.28 12.71 9.27
C PHE A 104 -17.33 11.59 9.23
N GLU A 105 -18.53 11.81 9.77
CA GLU A 105 -19.62 10.81 9.77
C GLU A 105 -20.00 10.42 8.33
N PHE A 106 -19.88 11.34 7.37
CA PHE A 106 -20.08 11.04 5.95
C PHE A 106 -19.00 10.10 5.39
N TYR A 107 -17.76 10.20 5.84
CA TYR A 107 -16.62 9.37 5.40
C TYR A 107 -16.51 8.05 6.15
N LYS A 108 -16.97 7.97 7.38
CA LYS A 108 -16.80 6.86 8.31
C LYS A 108 -17.18 5.47 7.75
N PRO A 109 -18.30 5.28 7.01
CA PRO A 109 -18.60 3.99 6.39
C PRO A 109 -17.56 3.58 5.35
N THR A 110 -17.07 4.54 4.58
CA THR A 110 -16.07 4.31 3.53
C THR A 110 -14.72 3.87 4.11
N ILE A 111 -14.23 4.55 5.15
CA ILE A 111 -12.98 4.16 5.79
C ILE A 111 -13.09 2.79 6.49
N LYS A 112 -14.26 2.48 7.07
CA LYS A 112 -14.52 1.14 7.61
C LYS A 112 -14.40 0.07 6.54
N GLY A 113 -14.99 0.28 5.35
CA GLY A 113 -14.87 -0.64 4.22
C GLY A 113 -13.42 -0.81 3.74
N LEU A 114 -12.61 0.26 3.74
CA LEU A 114 -11.18 0.17 3.44
C LEU A 114 -10.43 -0.72 4.45
N PHE A 115 -10.71 -0.59 5.74
CA PHE A 115 -10.10 -1.43 6.77
C PHE A 115 -10.47 -2.90 6.60
N GLU A 116 -11.73 -3.22 6.32
CA GLU A 116 -12.17 -4.60 6.08
C GLU A 116 -11.48 -5.21 4.84
N LEU A 117 -11.37 -4.45 3.74
CA LEU A 117 -10.63 -4.89 2.55
C LEU A 117 -9.15 -5.12 2.83
N LYS A 118 -8.50 -4.19 3.55
CA LYS A 118 -7.09 -4.34 3.93
C LYS A 118 -6.86 -5.53 4.83
N LYS A 119 -7.79 -5.82 5.76
CA LYS A 119 -7.75 -7.01 6.60
C LYS A 119 -7.81 -8.30 5.76
N ARG A 120 -8.72 -8.37 4.78
CA ARG A 120 -8.80 -9.51 3.85
C ARG A 120 -7.50 -9.70 3.06
N VAL A 121 -6.84 -8.62 2.65
CA VAL A 121 -5.52 -8.68 1.98
C VAL A 121 -4.47 -9.25 2.93
N ALA A 122 -4.42 -8.78 4.18
CA ALA A 122 -3.48 -9.29 5.17
C ALA A 122 -3.69 -10.79 5.46
N GLU A 123 -4.94 -11.21 5.60
CA GLU A 123 -5.32 -12.62 5.82
C GLU A 123 -4.94 -13.50 4.62
N ALA A 124 -5.00 -12.97 3.39
CA ALA A 124 -4.56 -13.69 2.19
C ALA A 124 -3.03 -13.84 2.12
N ILE A 125 -2.27 -12.90 2.68
CA ILE A 125 -0.80 -12.95 2.73
C ILE A 125 -0.33 -13.88 3.86
N ASP A 126 -0.82 -13.66 5.08
CA ASP A 126 -0.48 -14.48 6.24
C ASP A 126 -1.62 -14.45 7.29
N PRO A 127 -2.47 -15.49 7.33
CA PRO A 127 -3.59 -15.56 8.26
C PRO A 127 -3.18 -15.78 9.73
N ASN A 128 -1.91 -16.13 9.98
CA ASN A 128 -1.41 -16.45 11.32
C ASN A 128 -0.78 -15.24 12.03
N ARG A 129 -0.63 -14.11 11.32
CA ARG A 129 -0.08 -12.87 11.87
C ARG A 129 -1.15 -11.80 12.02
N PRO A 130 -1.00 -10.88 13.00
CA PRO A 130 -1.87 -9.72 13.08
C PRO A 130 -1.90 -8.93 11.76
N ALA A 131 -3.10 -8.58 11.29
CA ALA A 131 -3.28 -7.92 9.98
C ALA A 131 -2.44 -6.63 9.87
N PHE A 132 -2.31 -5.87 10.95
CA PHE A 132 -1.48 -4.66 10.96
C PHE A 132 -0.01 -4.97 10.70
N ASP A 133 0.56 -6.01 11.34
CA ASP A 133 1.96 -6.40 11.15
C ASP A 133 2.24 -6.89 9.72
N VAL A 134 1.30 -7.65 9.15
CA VAL A 134 1.39 -8.07 7.76
C VAL A 134 1.40 -6.86 6.82
N LEU A 135 0.49 -5.91 7.02
CA LEU A 135 0.37 -4.72 6.18
C LEU A 135 1.58 -3.78 6.34
N CYS A 136 2.10 -3.60 7.55
CA CYS A 136 3.34 -2.84 7.77
C CYS A 136 4.50 -3.44 6.99
N GLY A 137 4.68 -4.77 7.04
CA GLY A 137 5.71 -5.47 6.29
C GLY A 137 5.56 -5.38 4.76
N THR A 138 4.38 -4.98 4.23
CA THR A 138 4.22 -4.70 2.79
C THR A 138 4.71 -3.31 2.38
N VAL A 139 4.89 -2.39 3.33
CA VAL A 139 5.37 -1.03 3.11
C VAL A 139 6.86 -0.95 3.43
N ASP A 140 7.22 -1.40 4.63
CA ASP A 140 8.61 -1.43 5.10
C ASP A 140 8.93 -2.83 5.63
N GLU A 141 9.88 -3.50 5.00
CA GLU A 141 10.29 -4.85 5.37
C GLU A 141 10.86 -4.88 6.80
N GLY A 142 10.44 -5.88 7.58
CA GLY A 142 10.90 -6.06 8.96
C GLY A 142 10.24 -5.11 9.99
N ILE A 143 9.27 -4.31 9.56
CA ILE A 143 8.48 -3.46 10.47
C ILE A 143 7.24 -4.23 10.94
N ASP A 144 7.03 -4.24 12.25
CA ASP A 144 5.86 -4.77 12.96
C ASP A 144 5.37 -3.80 14.02
N THR A 145 4.27 -4.14 14.69
CA THR A 145 3.70 -3.32 15.76
C THR A 145 4.71 -3.02 16.88
N GLN A 146 5.52 -3.99 17.28
CA GLN A 146 6.49 -3.81 18.35
C GLN A 146 7.56 -2.79 17.95
N ARG A 147 8.09 -2.90 16.74
CA ARG A 147 9.09 -1.98 16.23
C ARG A 147 8.55 -0.56 16.07
N VAL A 148 7.32 -0.42 15.54
CA VAL A 148 6.63 0.87 15.44
C VAL A 148 6.45 1.52 16.82
N GLN A 149 5.99 0.76 17.81
CA GLN A 149 5.82 1.27 19.18
C GLN A 149 7.13 1.76 19.78
N GLN A 150 8.23 1.01 19.61
CA GLN A 150 9.55 1.42 20.09
C GLN A 150 10.02 2.73 19.46
N LEU A 151 9.89 2.84 18.11
CA LEU A 151 10.27 4.05 17.38
C LEU A 151 9.44 5.26 17.82
N PHE A 152 8.13 5.11 17.92
CA PHE A 152 7.24 6.20 18.30
C PHE A 152 7.35 6.60 19.77
N ALA A 153 7.70 5.68 20.66
CA ALA A 153 7.96 6.04 22.06
C ALA A 153 9.13 7.03 22.18
N GLY A 154 10.24 6.75 21.47
CA GLY A 154 11.39 7.68 21.42
C GLY A 154 11.06 9.00 20.73
N LEU A 155 10.40 8.94 19.58
CA LEU A 155 10.02 10.12 18.82
C LEU A 155 9.05 11.03 19.58
N LYS A 156 8.04 10.45 20.24
CA LYS A 156 7.08 11.18 21.07
C LYS A 156 7.77 11.98 22.17
N LYS A 157 8.72 11.36 22.88
CA LYS A 157 9.48 12.03 23.93
C LYS A 157 10.20 13.27 23.38
N GLY A 158 10.95 13.11 22.29
CA GLY A 158 11.69 14.25 21.69
C GLY A 158 10.78 15.36 21.18
N ILE A 159 9.63 15.01 20.55
CA ILE A 159 8.66 16.02 20.08
C ILE A 159 8.07 16.79 21.26
N VAL A 160 7.68 16.12 22.35
CA VAL A 160 7.11 16.77 23.54
C VAL A 160 8.13 17.76 24.13
N GLU A 161 9.39 17.33 24.30
CA GLU A 161 10.47 18.19 24.81
C GLU A 161 10.67 19.45 23.93
N ILE A 162 10.62 19.30 22.61
CA ILE A 162 10.71 20.45 21.69
C ILE A 162 9.48 21.36 21.79
N MET A 163 8.29 20.79 21.85
CA MET A 163 7.05 21.59 21.98
C MET A 163 7.01 22.38 23.29
N GLU A 164 7.47 21.82 24.40
CA GLU A 164 7.56 22.51 25.68
C GLU A 164 8.54 23.70 25.64
N GLN A 165 9.59 23.62 24.81
CA GLN A 165 10.53 24.74 24.62
C GLN A 165 9.98 25.86 23.73
N ILE A 166 9.12 25.52 22.77
CA ILE A 166 8.58 26.48 21.78
C ILE A 166 7.30 27.15 22.32
N ALA A 167 6.43 26.41 23.04
CA ALA A 167 5.15 26.91 23.50
C ALA A 167 5.22 28.26 24.28
N PRO A 168 6.20 28.48 25.18
CA PRO A 168 6.32 29.76 25.90
C PRO A 168 6.73 30.97 25.03
N GLN A 169 7.14 30.74 23.78
CA GLN A 169 7.60 31.82 22.88
C GLN A 169 6.48 32.41 22.03
N HIS A 170 5.26 31.88 22.15
CA HIS A 170 4.09 32.26 21.35
C HIS A 170 2.96 32.91 22.18
N GLU A 171 3.22 33.30 23.45
CA GLU A 171 2.40 34.21 24.24
C GLU A 171 2.97 35.66 24.14
#